data_7c4e2b348e8e4d4d90ba988182e3703f
#
_entry.id   7c4e2b348e8e4d4d90ba988182e3703f
#
_cell.length_a   1.000
_cell.length_b   1.000
_cell.length_c   1.000
_cell.angle_alpha   90.00
_cell.angle_beta   90.00
_cell.angle_gamma   90.00
#
_symmetry.space_group_name_H-M   'P 1'
#
loop_
_entity.id
_entity.type
_entity.pdbx_description
1 polymer ?
#
loop_
_entity_poly.entity_id
_entity_poly.type
_entity_poly.pdbx_seq_one_letter_code
_entity_poly.pdbx_strand_id
1 'polypeptide(L)'
;MIIYDRLKSEYCKTLSLLEKDIFGSDAWSEDDFKESMCCDYAYYLVAKDGDDVIGCAGLRNMCGDADITNVFVREEYRRRGIAEEMLRKLMTDSKDIGARNFTLEVRSSNTAAIRLYEKLGFRSEGVRPGFYDNPKEDALIYWIRQD
;
A
#
# COMPACT_ATOMS: atom_id res chain seq x y z
N MET A 1 -18.88 -0.79 -10.24
CA MET A 1 -17.98 -1.98 -10.18
C MET A 1 -16.54 -1.51 -10.00
N ILE A 2 -15.85 -2.09 -9.03
CA ILE A 2 -14.46 -1.74 -8.76
C ILE A 2 -13.55 -2.57 -9.66
N ILE A 3 -12.64 -1.91 -10.34
CA ILE A 3 -11.59 -2.58 -11.12
C ILE A 3 -10.22 -2.15 -10.62
N TYR A 4 -9.24 -3.01 -10.82
CA TYR A 4 -7.85 -2.78 -10.40
C TYR A 4 -6.97 -2.73 -11.64
N ASP A 5 -6.29 -1.60 -11.81
CA ASP A 5 -5.45 -1.34 -12.98
C ASP A 5 -4.00 -1.12 -12.53
N ARG A 6 -3.06 -1.31 -13.43
CA ARG A 6 -1.67 -0.94 -13.18
C ARG A 6 -1.55 0.59 -13.11
N LEU A 7 -0.62 1.05 -12.30
CA LEU A 7 -0.34 2.49 -12.21
C LEU A 7 0.05 3.04 -13.58
N LYS A 8 -0.61 4.13 -13.98
CA LYS A 8 -0.36 4.86 -15.23
C LYS A 8 -0.14 6.32 -14.92
N SER A 9 0.55 7.00 -15.83
CA SER A 9 0.85 8.43 -15.70
C SER A 9 -0.41 9.26 -15.40
N GLU A 10 -1.53 8.94 -16.06
CA GLU A 10 -2.80 9.67 -15.89
C GLU A 10 -3.38 9.60 -14.48
N TYR A 11 -2.97 8.64 -13.66
CA TYR A 11 -3.47 8.47 -12.28
C TYR A 11 -2.62 9.19 -11.24
N CYS A 12 -1.39 9.56 -11.57
CA CYS A 12 -0.41 10.01 -10.57
C CYS A 12 -0.82 11.27 -9.83
N LYS A 13 -1.40 12.24 -10.54
CA LYS A 13 -1.84 13.48 -9.92
C LYS A 13 -2.99 13.25 -8.93
N THR A 14 -3.99 12.47 -9.34
CA THR A 14 -5.13 12.15 -8.48
C THR A 14 -4.69 11.36 -7.25
N LEU A 15 -3.81 10.39 -7.43
CA LEU A 15 -3.28 9.60 -6.31
C LEU A 15 -2.52 10.48 -5.32
N SER A 16 -1.73 11.42 -5.81
CA SER A 16 -1.00 12.36 -4.95
C SER A 16 -1.95 13.22 -4.12
N LEU A 17 -3.03 13.70 -4.73
CA LEU A 17 -4.04 14.51 -4.03
C LEU A 17 -4.77 13.69 -2.97
N LEU A 18 -5.13 12.44 -3.27
CA LEU A 18 -5.78 11.54 -2.32
C LEU A 18 -4.84 11.20 -1.15
N GLU A 19 -3.58 10.95 -1.44
CA GLU A 19 -2.60 10.66 -0.39
C GLU A 19 -2.40 11.85 0.53
N LYS A 20 -2.37 13.05 -0.03
CA LYS A 20 -2.26 14.28 0.76
C LYS A 20 -3.42 14.46 1.72
N ASP A 21 -4.63 14.14 1.27
CA ASP A 21 -5.82 14.21 2.13
C ASP A 21 -5.77 13.20 3.28
N ILE A 22 -5.20 12.02 3.03
CA ILE A 22 -5.17 10.92 3.99
C ILE A 22 -3.96 11.01 4.93
N PHE A 23 -2.78 11.29 4.38
CA PHE A 23 -1.50 11.21 5.11
C PHE A 23 -0.84 12.57 5.39
N GLY A 24 -1.36 13.66 4.84
CA GLY A 24 -0.83 14.99 5.09
C GLY A 24 0.61 15.14 4.62
N SER A 25 1.50 15.53 5.54
CA SER A 25 2.91 15.81 5.22
C SER A 25 3.71 14.55 4.80
N ASP A 26 3.20 13.36 5.10
CA ASP A 26 3.86 12.10 4.72
C ASP A 26 3.45 11.62 3.34
N ALA A 27 2.58 12.37 2.66
CA ALA A 27 2.03 11.96 1.36
C ALA A 27 3.08 11.97 0.26
N TRP A 28 2.93 11.03 -0.67
CA TRP A 28 3.72 11.00 -1.90
C TRP A 28 3.28 12.09 -2.86
N SER A 29 4.25 12.69 -3.55
CA SER A 29 3.99 13.64 -4.62
C SER A 29 3.62 12.93 -5.92
N GLU A 30 3.15 13.70 -6.91
CA GLU A 30 2.91 13.18 -8.25
C GLU A 30 4.19 12.58 -8.83
N ASP A 31 5.33 13.23 -8.61
CA ASP A 31 6.63 12.75 -9.10
C ASP A 31 7.05 11.44 -8.44
N ASP A 32 6.73 11.25 -7.15
CA ASP A 32 7.01 9.99 -6.45
C ASP A 32 6.28 8.82 -7.12
N PHE A 33 5.01 9.03 -7.48
CA PHE A 33 4.24 8.00 -8.17
C PHE A 33 4.80 7.74 -9.58
N LYS A 34 5.16 8.79 -10.33
CA LYS A 34 5.74 8.65 -11.66
C LYS A 34 7.07 7.91 -11.63
N GLU A 35 7.89 8.20 -10.64
CA GLU A 35 9.17 7.52 -10.45
C GLU A 35 8.97 6.03 -10.16
N SER A 36 8.00 5.70 -9.30
CA SER A 36 7.67 4.31 -8.99
C SER A 36 7.17 3.54 -10.20
N MET A 37 6.42 4.21 -11.07
CA MET A 37 5.92 3.63 -12.31
C MET A 37 7.05 3.17 -13.23
N CYS A 38 8.19 3.83 -13.18
CA CYS A 38 9.36 3.54 -14.02
C CYS A 38 10.33 2.53 -13.38
N CYS A 39 10.08 2.07 -12.15
CA CYS A 39 10.94 1.13 -11.47
C CYS A 39 10.60 -0.32 -11.83
N ASP A 40 11.55 -1.09 -12.31
CA ASP A 40 11.36 -2.50 -12.67
C ASP A 40 11.00 -3.38 -11.46
N TYR A 41 11.43 -2.98 -10.26
CA TYR A 41 11.21 -3.72 -9.03
C TYR A 41 9.98 -3.21 -8.25
N ALA A 42 9.21 -2.30 -8.83
CA ALA A 42 7.99 -1.78 -8.21
C ALA A 42 6.76 -2.34 -8.89
N TYR A 43 5.71 -2.58 -8.12
CA TYR A 43 4.43 -3.02 -8.62
C TYR A 43 3.33 -2.24 -7.91
N TYR A 44 2.54 -1.49 -8.66
CA TYR A 44 1.50 -0.62 -8.11
C TYR A 44 0.17 -0.87 -8.80
N LEU A 45 -0.88 -1.04 -7.99
CA LEU A 45 -2.26 -1.18 -8.43
C LEU A 45 -3.07 0.05 -8.04
N VAL A 46 -3.98 0.43 -8.91
CA VAL A 46 -4.91 1.52 -8.69
C VAL A 46 -6.32 0.96 -8.72
N ALA A 47 -7.09 1.26 -7.68
CA ALA A 47 -8.50 0.87 -7.61
C ALA A 47 -9.35 1.98 -8.21
N LYS A 48 -10.28 1.60 -9.08
CA LYS A 48 -11.15 2.55 -9.78
C LYS A 48 -12.60 2.12 -9.66
N ASP A 49 -13.47 3.10 -9.52
CA ASP A 49 -14.91 2.91 -9.65
C ASP A 49 -15.32 3.71 -10.90
N GLY A 50 -15.54 2.99 -12.02
CA GLY A 50 -15.66 3.65 -13.31
C GLY A 50 -14.38 4.41 -13.64
N ASP A 51 -14.49 5.72 -13.87
CA ASP A 51 -13.34 6.57 -14.13
C ASP A 51 -12.72 7.19 -12.87
N ASP A 52 -13.37 6.98 -11.72
CA ASP A 52 -12.90 7.56 -10.46
C ASP A 52 -11.80 6.70 -9.82
N VAL A 53 -10.65 7.30 -9.59
CA VAL A 53 -9.56 6.68 -8.82
C VAL A 53 -9.93 6.75 -7.34
N ILE A 54 -10.00 5.61 -6.68
CA ILE A 54 -10.47 5.53 -5.30
C ILE A 54 -9.45 4.96 -4.32
N GLY A 55 -8.36 4.40 -4.80
CA GLY A 55 -7.34 3.84 -3.92
C GLY A 55 -6.13 3.33 -4.67
N CYS A 56 -5.16 2.90 -3.88
CA CYS A 56 -3.87 2.44 -4.40
C CYS A 56 -3.25 1.46 -3.43
N ALA A 57 -2.52 0.48 -3.97
CA ALA A 57 -1.62 -0.36 -3.18
C ALA A 57 -0.38 -0.63 -4.02
N GLY A 58 0.79 -0.55 -3.40
CA GLY A 58 2.02 -0.74 -4.12
C GLY A 58 3.15 -1.24 -3.25
N LEU A 59 4.13 -1.83 -3.90
CA LEU A 59 5.29 -2.39 -3.25
C LEU A 59 6.55 -2.23 -4.09
N ARG A 60 7.69 -2.40 -3.43
CA ARG A 60 9.00 -2.51 -4.08
C ARG A 60 9.61 -3.83 -3.67
N ASN A 61 9.98 -4.63 -4.65
CA ASN A 61 10.60 -5.94 -4.42
C ASN A 61 12.12 -5.78 -4.32
N MET A 62 12.66 -6.17 -3.16
CA MET A 62 14.09 -6.11 -2.90
C MET A 62 14.60 -7.53 -2.76
N CYS A 63 14.98 -8.14 -3.89
CA CYS A 63 15.53 -9.51 -3.93
C CYS A 63 14.61 -10.56 -3.29
N GLY A 64 13.31 -10.42 -3.51
CA GLY A 64 12.31 -11.36 -2.99
C GLY A 64 11.57 -10.87 -1.76
N ASP A 65 12.11 -9.89 -1.04
CA ASP A 65 11.46 -9.26 0.10
C ASP A 65 10.78 -7.97 -0.38
N ALA A 66 9.47 -8.03 -0.52
CA ALA A 66 8.70 -6.90 -1.04
C ALA A 66 8.20 -6.02 0.09
N ASP A 67 8.55 -4.75 0.01
CA ASP A 67 8.12 -3.73 0.96
C ASP A 67 6.87 -3.04 0.42
N ILE A 68 5.74 -3.23 1.10
CA ILE A 68 4.49 -2.57 0.73
C ILE A 68 4.56 -1.13 1.24
N THR A 69 4.67 -0.20 0.32
CA THR A 69 4.93 1.21 0.63
C THR A 69 3.68 2.05 0.71
N ASN A 70 2.64 1.71 -0.04
CA ASN A 70 1.41 2.49 -0.12
C ASN A 70 0.21 1.57 -0.08
N VAL A 71 -0.74 1.87 0.80
CA VAL A 71 -2.05 1.24 0.85
C VAL A 71 -3.06 2.29 1.30
N PHE A 72 -4.00 2.65 0.46
CA PHE A 72 -5.08 3.54 0.88
C PHE A 72 -6.31 3.37 0.00
N VAL A 73 -7.46 3.68 0.58
CA VAL A 73 -8.76 3.72 -0.09
C VAL A 73 -9.48 4.97 0.40
N ARG A 74 -10.17 5.65 -0.50
CA ARG A 74 -10.97 6.82 -0.15
C ARG A 74 -11.98 6.46 0.94
N GLU A 75 -12.22 7.38 1.86
CA GLU A 75 -13.03 7.16 3.04
C GLU A 75 -14.42 6.60 2.70
N GLU A 76 -15.09 7.14 1.70
CA GLU A 76 -16.43 6.70 1.31
C GLU A 76 -16.48 5.30 0.71
N TYR A 77 -15.34 4.73 0.38
CA TYR A 77 -15.24 3.37 -0.17
C TYR A 77 -14.69 2.36 0.85
N ARG A 78 -14.41 2.79 2.07
CA ARG A 78 -13.90 1.90 3.12
C ARG A 78 -14.99 0.95 3.61
N ARG A 79 -14.57 -0.15 4.25
CA ARG A 79 -15.45 -1.20 4.80
C ARG A 79 -16.20 -1.97 3.73
N ARG A 80 -15.68 -1.99 2.51
CA ARG A 80 -16.24 -2.77 1.39
C ARG A 80 -15.32 -3.88 0.92
N GLY A 81 -14.22 -4.13 1.65
CA GLY A 81 -13.24 -5.16 1.28
C GLY A 81 -12.33 -4.80 0.12
N ILE A 82 -12.29 -3.54 -0.29
CA ILE A 82 -11.48 -3.11 -1.45
C ILE A 82 -9.98 -3.22 -1.15
N ALA A 83 -9.55 -2.75 0.01
CA ALA A 83 -8.14 -2.83 0.39
C ALA A 83 -7.67 -4.29 0.47
N GLU A 84 -8.49 -5.16 1.04
CA GLU A 84 -8.19 -6.60 1.13
C GLU A 84 -8.04 -7.22 -0.26
N GLU A 85 -9.00 -6.97 -1.14
CA GLU A 85 -9.00 -7.50 -2.50
C GLU A 85 -7.79 -6.99 -3.29
N MET A 86 -7.50 -5.70 -3.16
CA MET A 86 -6.37 -5.06 -3.83
C MET A 86 -5.04 -5.62 -3.34
N LEU A 87 -4.88 -5.82 -2.03
CA LEU A 87 -3.66 -6.39 -1.47
C LEU A 87 -3.47 -7.86 -1.87
N ARG A 88 -4.54 -8.66 -1.91
CA ARG A 88 -4.45 -10.03 -2.38
C ARG A 88 -3.99 -10.09 -3.83
N LYS A 89 -4.54 -9.22 -4.67
CA LYS A 89 -4.13 -9.13 -6.07
C LYS A 89 -2.68 -8.65 -6.19
N LEU A 90 -2.30 -7.64 -5.42
CA LEU A 90 -0.93 -7.12 -5.42
C LEU A 90 0.08 -8.22 -5.07
N MET A 91 -0.18 -8.97 -4.02
CA MET A 91 0.72 -10.05 -3.59
C MET A 91 0.80 -11.18 -4.61
N THR A 92 -0.31 -11.49 -5.26
CA THR A 92 -0.34 -12.52 -6.30
C THR A 92 0.41 -12.06 -7.55
N ASP A 93 0.08 -10.88 -8.05
CA ASP A 93 0.63 -10.38 -9.31
C ASP A 93 2.13 -10.06 -9.22
N SER A 94 2.58 -9.57 -8.06
CA SER A 94 3.98 -9.18 -7.88
C SER A 94 4.95 -10.38 -7.85
N LYS A 95 4.44 -11.59 -7.78
CA LYS A 95 5.27 -12.79 -7.94
C LYS A 95 5.96 -12.80 -9.30
N ASP A 96 5.34 -12.18 -10.30
CA ASP A 96 5.91 -12.07 -11.66
C ASP A 96 7.20 -11.25 -11.68
N ILE A 97 7.40 -10.36 -10.71
CA ILE A 97 8.65 -9.60 -10.57
C ILE A 97 9.54 -10.15 -9.45
N GLY A 98 9.24 -11.34 -8.96
CA GLY A 98 10.07 -12.05 -8.00
C GLY A 98 9.73 -11.83 -6.53
N ALA A 99 8.62 -11.17 -6.21
CA ALA A 99 8.20 -10.97 -4.82
C ALA A 99 7.81 -12.30 -4.18
N ARG A 100 8.33 -12.59 -3.00
CA ARG A 100 8.08 -13.84 -2.28
C ARG A 100 7.61 -13.61 -0.86
N ASN A 101 8.27 -12.72 -0.15
CA ASN A 101 7.91 -12.31 1.20
C ASN A 101 7.40 -10.89 1.14
N PHE A 102 6.51 -10.53 2.05
CA PHE A 102 5.90 -9.19 2.07
C PHE A 102 6.02 -8.59 3.45
N THR A 103 6.42 -7.34 3.51
CA THR A 103 6.55 -6.60 4.77
C THR A 103 5.91 -5.23 4.64
N LEU A 104 5.47 -4.71 5.76
CA LEU A 104 4.94 -3.36 5.85
C LEU A 104 5.10 -2.82 7.26
N GLU A 105 5.00 -1.51 7.37
CA GLU A 105 4.99 -0.81 8.63
C GLU A 105 3.65 -0.13 8.79
N VAL A 106 3.11 -0.13 10.03
CA VAL A 106 1.82 0.47 10.32
C VAL A 106 1.87 1.15 11.68
N ARG A 107 1.19 2.31 11.80
CA ARG A 107 1.07 2.99 13.09
C ARG A 107 0.42 2.06 14.10
N SER A 108 0.98 2.02 15.32
CA SER A 108 0.49 1.16 16.39
C SER A 108 -0.98 1.43 16.75
N SER A 109 -1.48 2.64 16.50
CA SER A 109 -2.87 3.02 16.77
C SER A 109 -3.83 2.68 15.64
N ASN A 110 -3.32 2.29 14.45
CA ASN A 110 -4.18 2.03 13.29
C ASN A 110 -4.81 0.64 13.36
N THR A 111 -5.80 0.50 14.23
CA THR A 111 -6.46 -0.77 14.52
C THR A 111 -7.10 -1.41 13.29
N ALA A 112 -7.74 -0.61 12.45
CA ALA A 112 -8.41 -1.11 11.24
C ALA A 112 -7.40 -1.74 10.26
N ALA A 113 -6.27 -1.08 10.04
CA ALA A 113 -5.22 -1.60 9.16
C ALA A 113 -4.59 -2.86 9.76
N ILE A 114 -4.31 -2.86 11.06
CA ILE A 114 -3.74 -4.02 11.75
C ILE A 114 -4.65 -5.24 11.59
N ARG A 115 -5.95 -5.07 11.78
CA ARG A 115 -6.91 -6.17 11.60
C ARG A 115 -6.90 -6.70 10.18
N LEU A 116 -6.84 -5.80 9.20
CA LEU A 116 -6.77 -6.19 7.79
C LEU A 116 -5.52 -7.01 7.51
N TYR A 117 -4.36 -6.54 7.97
CA TYR A 117 -3.10 -7.22 7.71
C TYR A 117 -3.05 -8.59 8.39
N GLU A 118 -3.52 -8.69 9.64
CA GLU A 118 -3.58 -9.97 10.34
C GLU A 118 -4.53 -10.95 9.66
N LYS A 119 -5.65 -10.46 9.15
CA LYS A 119 -6.59 -11.27 8.37
C LYS A 119 -5.94 -11.83 7.10
N LEU A 120 -5.07 -11.07 6.46
CA LEU A 120 -4.35 -11.49 5.27
C LEU A 120 -3.20 -12.47 5.56
N GLY A 121 -2.87 -12.68 6.83
CA GLY A 121 -1.80 -13.59 7.24
C GLY A 121 -0.51 -12.92 7.68
N PHE A 122 -0.47 -11.58 7.70
CA PHE A 122 0.68 -10.87 8.23
C PHE A 122 0.79 -11.08 9.74
N ARG A 123 2.04 -11.17 10.22
CA ARG A 123 2.35 -11.31 11.65
C ARG A 123 3.34 -10.26 12.07
N SER A 124 3.15 -9.71 13.27
CA SER A 124 4.07 -8.73 13.83
C SER A 124 5.40 -9.38 14.18
N GLU A 125 6.50 -8.79 13.70
CA GLU A 125 7.86 -9.27 13.96
C GLU A 125 8.73 -8.23 14.64
N GLY A 126 8.19 -7.07 14.97
CA GLY A 126 8.97 -6.04 15.64
C GLY A 126 8.26 -4.72 15.72
N VAL A 127 8.95 -3.78 16.35
CA VAL A 127 8.47 -2.41 16.55
C VAL A 127 9.62 -1.47 16.25
N ARG A 128 9.34 -0.38 15.53
CA ARG A 128 10.27 0.74 15.38
C ARG A 128 9.78 1.89 16.26
N PRO A 129 10.40 2.11 17.42
CA PRO A 129 9.95 3.17 18.34
C PRO A 129 10.08 4.56 17.68
N GLY A 130 9.03 5.37 17.82
CA GLY A 130 9.03 6.74 17.35
C GLY A 130 9.26 6.94 15.85
N PHE A 131 8.92 5.94 15.06
CA PHE A 131 9.15 5.98 13.60
C PHE A 131 8.34 7.05 12.89
N TYR A 132 7.08 7.24 13.28
CA TYR A 132 6.19 8.24 12.67
C TYR A 132 6.25 9.58 13.41
N ASP A 133 6.04 10.66 12.65
CA ASP A 133 5.89 11.99 13.19
C ASP A 133 4.47 12.51 12.92
N ASN A 134 4.07 13.57 13.62
CA ASN A 134 2.82 14.29 13.41
C ASN A 134 1.53 13.45 13.46
N PRO A 135 1.19 12.73 14.55
CA PRO A 135 1.89 12.65 15.83
C PRO A 135 3.01 11.63 15.83
N LYS A 136 3.91 11.76 16.79
CA LYS A 136 4.97 10.80 17.00
C LYS A 136 4.37 9.49 17.50
N GLU A 137 4.72 8.40 16.86
CA GLU A 137 4.13 7.11 17.14
C GLU A 137 5.04 5.98 16.69
N ASP A 138 4.93 4.83 17.36
CA ASP A 138 5.68 3.64 16.98
C ASP A 138 5.10 3.02 15.72
N ALA A 139 5.95 2.39 14.94
CA ALA A 139 5.54 1.54 13.82
C ALA A 139 5.61 0.08 14.24
N LEU A 140 4.57 -0.67 13.95
CA LEU A 140 4.60 -2.12 14.01
C LEU A 140 5.08 -2.65 12.67
N ILE A 141 5.97 -3.65 12.70
CA ILE A 141 6.53 -4.26 11.50
C ILE A 141 5.85 -5.61 11.31
N TYR A 142 5.19 -5.77 10.17
CA TYR A 142 4.46 -6.98 9.84
C TYR A 142 5.10 -7.69 8.65
N TRP A 143 5.05 -9.02 8.67
CA TRP A 143 5.61 -9.87 7.60
C TRP A 143 4.66 -11.00 7.24
N ILE A 144 4.62 -11.31 5.95
CA ILE A 144 4.21 -12.64 5.45
C ILE A 144 5.47 -13.24 4.86
N ARG A 145 5.88 -14.38 5.38
CA ARG A 145 7.06 -15.10 4.89
C ARG A 145 6.64 -16.38 4.20
N GLN A 146 7.23 -16.62 3.05
CA GLN A 146 7.02 -17.84 2.27
C GLN A 146 8.27 -18.69 2.38
N ASP A 147 8.11 -19.92 2.74
CA ASP A 147 9.23 -20.87 2.84
C ASP A 147 9.65 -21.41 1.50
#